data_b82006899a73fd56b04087561b09bd79
#
_entry.id   b82006899a73fd56b04087561b09bd79
#
_cell.length_a   1.000
_cell.length_b   1.000
_cell.length_c   1.000
_cell.angle_alpha   90.00
_cell.angle_beta   90.00
_cell.angle_gamma   90.00
#
_symmetry.space_group_name_H-M   'P 1'
#
loop_
_entity.id
_entity.type
_entity.pdbx_description
1 polymer ?
#
loop_
_entity_poly.entity_id
_entity_poly.type
_entity_poly.pdbx_seq_one_letter_code
_entity_poly.pdbx_strand_id
1 'polypeptide(L)'
;MRSTIFLFIFLLQGTVAWGLTPEQWFQEGNRYSAKGQFGEAVKAYEKSIAGNDLSPVAHYNLGIAYKNLRQLDNAITSLEKSVELEPVNMEARVTLGNAYNLQERWFDAIGQLNIVVHRKKNDAEAHGNLAWSYYNYKEGPPFKKLVILNLSRAIQLFKDQNQPQAAEATQKFLEEARNKFGSH
;
A
#
# COMPACT_ATOMS: atom_id res chain seq x y z
N MET A 1 10.11 -14.32 -76.60
CA MET A 1 10.67 -13.43 -75.56
C MET A 1 9.59 -13.16 -74.53
N ARG A 2 9.67 -13.81 -73.36
CA ARG A 2 8.71 -13.61 -72.24
C ARG A 2 9.41 -12.72 -71.23
N SER A 3 8.91 -11.49 -71.08
CA SER A 3 9.42 -10.51 -70.11
C SER A 3 8.75 -10.77 -68.73
N THR A 4 9.54 -11.18 -67.77
CA THR A 4 9.09 -11.43 -66.40
C THR A 4 9.25 -10.13 -65.65
N ILE A 5 8.13 -9.48 -65.34
CA ILE A 5 8.10 -8.28 -64.49
C ILE A 5 8.20 -8.75 -63.07
N PHE A 6 9.33 -8.51 -62.40
CA PHE A 6 9.49 -8.65 -60.95
C PHE A 6 8.84 -7.45 -60.25
N LEU A 7 7.70 -7.68 -59.64
CA LEU A 7 7.04 -6.71 -58.76
C LEU A 7 7.77 -6.70 -57.42
N PHE A 8 8.65 -5.72 -57.17
CA PHE A 8 9.23 -5.47 -55.87
C PHE A 8 8.14 -4.85 -54.97
N ILE A 9 7.51 -5.66 -54.14
CA ILE A 9 6.70 -5.17 -53.01
C ILE A 9 7.67 -4.65 -51.96
N PHE A 10 7.90 -3.34 -51.93
CA PHE A 10 8.50 -2.66 -50.79
C PHE A 10 7.49 -2.72 -49.64
N LEU A 11 7.62 -3.71 -48.76
CA LEU A 11 7.04 -3.63 -47.41
C LEU A 11 7.70 -2.44 -46.70
N LEU A 12 7.02 -1.30 -46.69
CA LEU A 12 7.29 -0.23 -45.75
C LEU A 12 7.06 -0.83 -44.33
N GLN A 13 8.11 -1.39 -43.76
CA GLN A 13 8.17 -1.57 -42.29
C GLN A 13 8.28 -0.17 -41.71
N GLY A 14 7.12 0.48 -41.53
CA GLY A 14 7.04 1.63 -40.68
C GLY A 14 7.62 1.22 -39.32
N THR A 15 8.76 1.79 -38.98
CA THR A 15 9.27 1.74 -37.60
C THR A 15 8.26 2.51 -36.74
N VAL A 16 7.21 1.81 -36.33
CA VAL A 16 6.41 2.29 -35.23
C VAL A 16 7.41 2.41 -34.09
N ALA A 17 7.68 3.63 -33.62
CA ALA A 17 8.42 3.85 -32.41
C ALA A 17 7.61 3.25 -31.30
N TRP A 18 7.89 2.01 -30.98
CA TRP A 18 7.21 1.25 -29.93
C TRP A 18 7.67 1.85 -28.61
N GLY A 19 6.88 2.78 -28.07
CA GLY A 19 6.98 3.14 -26.66
C GLY A 19 6.78 1.87 -25.82
N LEU A 20 7.29 1.89 -24.60
CA LEU A 20 7.07 0.77 -23.68
C LEU A 20 5.56 0.52 -23.49
N THR A 21 5.18 -0.75 -23.45
CA THR A 21 3.81 -1.14 -23.11
C THR A 21 3.50 -0.82 -21.66
N PRO A 22 2.21 -0.75 -21.24
CA PRO A 22 1.84 -0.57 -19.84
C PRO A 22 2.54 -1.56 -18.90
N GLU A 23 2.62 -2.83 -19.30
CA GLU A 23 3.31 -3.85 -18.53
C GLU A 23 4.83 -3.59 -18.41
N GLN A 24 5.47 -3.17 -19.49
CA GLN A 24 6.88 -2.82 -19.46
C GLN A 24 7.14 -1.60 -18.58
N TRP A 25 6.24 -0.60 -18.59
CA TRP A 25 6.32 0.54 -17.66
C TRP A 25 6.14 0.11 -16.21
N PHE A 26 5.24 -0.85 -15.95
CA PHE A 26 5.09 -1.44 -14.62
C PHE A 26 6.38 -2.09 -14.13
N GLN A 27 7.04 -2.89 -14.97
CA GLN A 27 8.32 -3.54 -14.62
C GLN A 27 9.45 -2.51 -14.38
N GLU A 28 9.49 -1.44 -15.18
CA GLU A 28 10.42 -0.33 -14.94
C GLU A 28 10.14 0.35 -13.58
N GLY A 29 8.88 0.58 -13.25
CA GLY A 29 8.47 1.09 -11.94
C GLY A 29 8.98 0.20 -10.80
N ASN A 30 8.79 -1.12 -10.91
CA ASN A 30 9.30 -2.09 -9.94
C ASN A 30 10.82 -2.04 -9.81
N ARG A 31 11.53 -1.90 -10.93
CA ARG A 31 13.00 -1.79 -10.96
C ARG A 31 13.49 -0.52 -10.26
N TYR A 32 12.83 0.63 -10.49
CA TYR A 32 13.15 1.88 -9.81
C TYR A 32 12.82 1.80 -8.31
N SER A 33 11.67 1.26 -7.95
CA SER A 33 11.25 1.08 -6.56
C SER A 33 12.24 0.21 -5.78
N ALA A 34 12.69 -0.91 -6.34
CA ALA A 34 13.69 -1.79 -5.74
C ALA A 34 15.05 -1.10 -5.48
N LYS A 35 15.37 -0.04 -6.23
CA LYS A 35 16.58 0.79 -6.04
C LYS A 35 16.35 1.97 -5.10
N GLY A 36 15.15 2.13 -4.53
CA GLY A 36 14.78 3.29 -3.72
C GLY A 36 14.58 4.59 -4.52
N GLN A 37 14.54 4.51 -5.85
CA GLN A 37 14.34 5.63 -6.76
C GLN A 37 12.85 5.92 -6.95
N PHE A 38 12.19 6.31 -5.85
CA PHE A 38 10.72 6.40 -5.81
C PHE A 38 10.14 7.46 -6.75
N GLY A 39 10.86 8.56 -7.01
CA GLY A 39 10.42 9.56 -7.97
C GLY A 39 10.33 9.04 -9.41
N GLU A 40 11.31 8.22 -9.82
CA GLU A 40 11.29 7.57 -11.13
C GLU A 40 10.27 6.41 -11.17
N ALA A 41 10.11 5.69 -10.06
CA ALA A 41 9.09 4.66 -9.93
C ALA A 41 7.67 5.25 -10.13
N VAL A 42 7.36 6.39 -9.52
CA VAL A 42 6.09 7.11 -9.71
C VAL A 42 5.84 7.37 -11.20
N LYS A 43 6.80 8.01 -11.90
CA LYS A 43 6.65 8.31 -13.33
C LYS A 43 6.39 7.06 -14.20
N ALA A 44 7.05 5.97 -13.85
CA ALA A 44 6.90 4.70 -14.58
C ALA A 44 5.53 4.06 -14.29
N TYR A 45 5.09 4.02 -13.03
CA TYR A 45 3.76 3.51 -12.68
C TYR A 45 2.64 4.36 -13.26
N GLU A 46 2.75 5.69 -13.26
CA GLU A 46 1.78 6.58 -13.92
C GLU A 46 1.64 6.29 -15.42
N LYS A 47 2.76 6.03 -16.12
CA LYS A 47 2.73 5.63 -17.53
C LYS A 47 2.09 4.25 -17.73
N SER A 48 2.32 3.32 -16.81
CA SER A 48 1.66 2.02 -16.82
C SER A 48 0.14 2.17 -16.66
N ILE A 49 -0.30 2.96 -15.67
CA ILE A 49 -1.72 3.23 -15.39
C ILE A 49 -2.39 3.98 -16.54
N ALA A 50 -1.70 4.94 -17.16
CA ALA A 50 -2.23 5.66 -18.33
C ALA A 50 -2.58 4.72 -19.50
N GLY A 51 -1.92 3.57 -19.60
CA GLY A 51 -2.22 2.53 -20.59
C GLY A 51 -3.16 1.42 -20.07
N ASN A 52 -3.26 1.24 -18.77
CA ASN A 52 -4.15 0.28 -18.12
C ASN A 52 -4.51 0.73 -16.69
N ASP A 53 -5.59 1.50 -16.56
CA ASP A 53 -6.08 2.04 -15.29
C ASP A 53 -6.75 0.98 -14.39
N LEU A 54 -7.01 -0.21 -14.89
CA LEU A 54 -7.67 -1.30 -14.16
C LEU A 54 -6.70 -2.25 -13.45
N SER A 55 -5.43 -1.87 -13.29
CA SER A 55 -4.43 -2.68 -12.60
C SER A 55 -4.35 -2.34 -11.10
N PRO A 56 -4.95 -3.14 -10.20
CA PRO A 56 -4.92 -2.86 -8.77
C PRO A 56 -3.49 -2.87 -8.21
N VAL A 57 -2.62 -3.72 -8.73
CA VAL A 57 -1.23 -3.81 -8.29
C VAL A 57 -0.40 -2.60 -8.74
N ALA A 58 -0.68 -2.02 -9.91
CA ALA A 58 0.00 -0.80 -10.34
C ALA A 58 -0.37 0.39 -9.45
N HIS A 59 -1.65 0.54 -9.12
CA HIS A 59 -2.12 1.55 -8.16
C HIS A 59 -1.54 1.32 -6.76
N TYR A 60 -1.46 0.08 -6.30
CA TYR A 60 -0.83 -0.26 -5.02
C TYR A 60 0.63 0.17 -4.96
N ASN A 61 1.42 -0.21 -5.98
CA ASN A 61 2.85 0.12 -6.04
C ASN A 61 3.08 1.63 -6.20
N LEU A 62 2.23 2.31 -6.97
CA LEU A 62 2.24 3.78 -7.08
C LEU A 62 1.99 4.42 -5.70
N GLY A 63 0.99 3.94 -4.97
CA GLY A 63 0.69 4.41 -3.62
C GLY A 63 1.86 4.22 -2.65
N ILE A 64 2.55 3.07 -2.70
CA ILE A 64 3.77 2.83 -1.92
C ILE A 64 4.88 3.81 -2.32
N ALA A 65 5.10 4.04 -3.61
CA ALA A 65 6.12 4.97 -4.08
C ALA A 65 5.84 6.40 -3.58
N TYR A 66 4.61 6.88 -3.69
CA TYR A 66 4.20 8.18 -3.14
C TYR A 66 4.35 8.26 -1.61
N LYS A 67 3.99 7.20 -0.88
CA LYS A 67 4.18 7.14 0.59
C LYS A 67 5.65 7.29 0.97
N ASN A 68 6.56 6.65 0.25
CA ASN A 68 8.00 6.79 0.48
C ASN A 68 8.51 8.21 0.18
N LEU A 69 7.89 8.93 -0.74
CA LEU A 69 8.16 10.33 -1.03
C LEU A 69 7.47 11.30 -0.06
N ARG A 70 6.75 10.82 0.93
CA ARG A 70 5.92 11.62 1.85
C ARG A 70 4.79 12.39 1.17
N GLN A 71 4.41 12.03 -0.04
CA GLN A 71 3.28 12.58 -0.76
C GLN A 71 2.00 11.82 -0.38
N LEU A 72 1.53 12.04 0.86
CA LEU A 72 0.52 11.20 1.48
C LEU A 72 -0.85 11.29 0.79
N ASP A 73 -1.26 12.45 0.27
CA ASP A 73 -2.53 12.59 -0.47
C ASP A 73 -2.54 11.73 -1.74
N ASN A 74 -1.45 11.78 -2.52
CA ASN A 74 -1.29 10.97 -3.74
C ASN A 74 -1.22 9.48 -3.40
N ALA A 75 -0.54 9.14 -2.30
CA ALA A 75 -0.46 7.76 -1.82
C ALA A 75 -1.85 7.21 -1.48
N ILE A 76 -2.64 7.97 -0.73
CA ILE A 76 -4.01 7.57 -0.34
C ILE A 76 -4.89 7.40 -1.57
N THR A 77 -4.90 8.38 -2.48
CA THR A 77 -5.69 8.29 -3.73
C THR A 77 -5.36 7.03 -4.52
N SER A 78 -4.07 6.72 -4.68
CA SER A 78 -3.63 5.53 -5.40
C SER A 78 -4.01 4.24 -4.66
N LEU A 79 -3.86 4.19 -3.34
CA LEU A 79 -4.22 3.03 -2.53
C LEU A 79 -5.74 2.82 -2.45
N GLU A 80 -6.53 3.89 -2.37
CA GLU A 80 -8.00 3.81 -2.45
C GLU A 80 -8.42 3.18 -3.77
N LYS A 81 -7.80 3.60 -4.90
CA LYS A 81 -8.09 3.01 -6.22
C LYS A 81 -7.69 1.53 -6.28
N SER A 82 -6.56 1.15 -5.70
CA SER A 82 -6.17 -0.26 -5.59
C SER A 82 -7.19 -1.10 -4.81
N VAL A 83 -7.68 -0.58 -3.67
CA VAL A 83 -8.69 -1.25 -2.83
C VAL A 83 -10.07 -1.28 -3.51
N GLU A 84 -10.41 -0.26 -4.29
CA GLU A 84 -11.63 -0.24 -5.11
C GLU A 84 -11.61 -1.35 -6.15
N LEU A 85 -10.50 -1.48 -6.88
CA LEU A 85 -10.32 -2.49 -7.93
C LEU A 85 -10.21 -3.92 -7.38
N GLU A 86 -9.58 -4.09 -6.20
CA GLU A 86 -9.41 -5.39 -5.54
C GLU A 86 -9.78 -5.31 -4.04
N PRO A 87 -11.09 -5.31 -3.69
CA PRO A 87 -11.53 -5.13 -2.30
C PRO A 87 -11.10 -6.22 -1.31
N VAL A 88 -10.66 -7.37 -1.81
CA VAL A 88 -10.19 -8.50 -1.00
C VAL A 88 -8.70 -8.44 -0.69
N ASN A 89 -7.97 -7.50 -1.25
CA ASN A 89 -6.55 -7.31 -1.00
C ASN A 89 -6.32 -6.69 0.39
N MET A 90 -6.04 -7.54 1.37
CA MET A 90 -5.84 -7.10 2.76
C MET A 90 -4.51 -6.33 2.93
N GLU A 91 -3.50 -6.59 2.12
CA GLU A 91 -2.23 -5.87 2.15
C GLU A 91 -2.40 -4.41 1.72
N ALA A 92 -3.15 -4.19 0.63
CA ALA A 92 -3.50 -2.84 0.19
C ALA A 92 -4.30 -2.08 1.27
N ARG A 93 -5.23 -2.75 1.96
CA ARG A 93 -5.98 -2.16 3.07
C ARG A 93 -5.12 -1.80 4.28
N VAL A 94 -4.15 -2.65 4.66
CA VAL A 94 -3.20 -2.32 5.74
C VAL A 94 -2.37 -1.10 5.36
N THR A 95 -1.86 -1.08 4.14
CA THR A 95 -1.05 0.04 3.62
C THR A 95 -1.85 1.34 3.56
N LEU A 96 -3.12 1.28 3.13
CA LEU A 96 -4.03 2.42 3.12
C LEU A 96 -4.33 2.90 4.54
N GLY A 97 -4.63 2.00 5.48
CA GLY A 97 -4.84 2.33 6.90
C GLY A 97 -3.62 2.99 7.53
N ASN A 98 -2.42 2.51 7.18
CA ASN A 98 -1.16 3.14 7.60
C ASN A 98 -1.00 4.54 6.99
N ALA A 99 -1.32 4.73 5.71
CA ALA A 99 -1.27 6.05 5.07
C ALA A 99 -2.24 7.05 5.72
N TYR A 100 -3.46 6.61 6.06
CA TYR A 100 -4.41 7.42 6.84
C TYR A 100 -3.88 7.76 8.24
N ASN A 101 -3.25 6.81 8.95
CA ASN A 101 -2.62 7.06 10.24
C ASN A 101 -1.51 8.13 10.13
N LEU A 102 -0.71 8.11 9.08
CA LEU A 102 0.33 9.11 8.83
C LEU A 102 -0.23 10.51 8.54
N GLN A 103 -1.48 10.60 8.05
CA GLN A 103 -2.23 11.85 7.86
C GLN A 103 -3.14 12.21 9.04
N GLU A 104 -3.07 11.49 10.14
CA GLU A 104 -3.94 11.68 11.31
C GLU A 104 -5.43 11.49 11.01
N ARG A 105 -5.77 10.84 9.90
CA ARG A 105 -7.13 10.46 9.51
C ARG A 105 -7.55 9.17 10.24
N TRP A 106 -7.60 9.25 11.56
CA TRP A 106 -7.78 8.10 12.46
C TRP A 106 -9.03 7.29 12.19
N PHE A 107 -10.14 7.97 11.89
CA PHE A 107 -11.42 7.29 11.61
C PHE A 107 -11.35 6.45 10.33
N ASP A 108 -10.76 6.99 9.26
CA ASP A 108 -10.58 6.28 7.99
C ASP A 108 -9.64 5.08 8.17
N ALA A 109 -8.56 5.25 8.94
CA ALA A 109 -7.64 4.18 9.28
C ALA A 109 -8.35 3.05 10.04
N ILE A 110 -9.16 3.38 11.05
CA ILE A 110 -9.97 2.41 11.82
C ILE A 110 -10.88 1.61 10.87
N GLY A 111 -11.53 2.28 9.91
CA GLY A 111 -12.40 1.63 8.93
C GLY A 111 -11.69 0.55 8.13
N GLN A 112 -10.52 0.86 7.55
CA GLN A 112 -9.76 -0.10 6.75
C GLN A 112 -9.17 -1.22 7.60
N LEU A 113 -8.54 -0.89 8.72
CA LEU A 113 -7.85 -1.85 9.57
C LEU A 113 -8.79 -2.82 10.29
N ASN A 114 -10.01 -2.38 10.67
CA ASN A 114 -11.02 -3.29 11.20
C ASN A 114 -11.40 -4.40 10.21
N ILE A 115 -11.53 -4.07 8.92
CA ILE A 115 -11.79 -5.09 7.89
C ILE A 115 -10.67 -6.12 7.87
N VAL A 116 -9.41 -5.66 7.97
CA VAL A 116 -8.24 -6.56 7.95
C VAL A 116 -8.24 -7.49 9.15
N VAL A 117 -8.30 -6.96 10.37
CA VAL A 117 -8.21 -7.80 11.59
C VAL A 117 -9.38 -8.78 11.73
N HIS A 118 -10.53 -8.50 11.12
CA HIS A 118 -11.64 -9.44 11.06
C HIS A 118 -11.41 -10.59 10.07
N ARG A 119 -10.78 -10.30 8.93
CA ARG A 119 -10.53 -11.29 7.87
C ARG A 119 -9.20 -12.01 8.02
N LYS A 120 -8.16 -11.30 8.46
CA LYS A 120 -6.80 -11.82 8.73
C LYS A 120 -6.46 -11.63 10.21
N LYS A 121 -7.00 -12.50 11.06
CA LYS A 121 -6.85 -12.42 12.53
C LYS A 121 -5.41 -12.53 13.04
N ASN A 122 -4.47 -12.91 12.18
CA ASN A 122 -3.03 -13.09 12.51
C ASN A 122 -2.15 -12.03 11.86
N ASP A 123 -2.72 -10.92 11.41
CA ASP A 123 -1.96 -9.81 10.86
C ASP A 123 -1.51 -8.90 12.02
N ALA A 124 -0.24 -9.06 12.43
CA ALA A 124 0.33 -8.34 13.56
C ALA A 124 0.40 -6.82 13.31
N GLU A 125 0.76 -6.44 12.09
CA GLU A 125 0.85 -5.02 11.70
C GLU A 125 -0.53 -4.36 11.71
N ALA A 126 -1.56 -5.02 11.17
CA ALA A 126 -2.91 -4.50 11.19
C ALA A 126 -3.44 -4.28 12.62
N HIS A 127 -3.18 -5.21 13.55
CA HIS A 127 -3.54 -5.03 14.95
C HIS A 127 -2.78 -3.86 15.60
N GLY A 128 -1.47 -3.74 15.35
CA GLY A 128 -0.66 -2.63 15.86
C GLY A 128 -1.15 -1.27 15.36
N ASN A 129 -1.35 -1.15 14.05
CA ASN A 129 -1.82 0.08 13.41
C ASN A 129 -3.26 0.44 13.84
N LEU A 130 -4.14 -0.54 14.01
CA LEU A 130 -5.50 -0.31 14.53
C LEU A 130 -5.49 0.21 15.97
N ALA A 131 -4.62 -0.34 16.81
CA ALA A 131 -4.45 0.15 18.18
C ALA A 131 -3.96 1.60 18.20
N TRP A 132 -3.01 1.93 17.32
CA TRP A 132 -2.51 3.30 17.15
C TRP A 132 -3.62 4.26 16.72
N SER A 133 -4.47 3.86 15.77
CA SER A 133 -5.62 4.65 15.33
C SER A 133 -6.60 4.92 16.48
N TYR A 134 -6.99 3.88 17.24
CA TYR A 134 -7.87 4.02 18.40
C TYR A 134 -7.26 4.87 19.51
N TYR A 135 -5.94 4.78 19.74
CA TYR A 135 -5.24 5.55 20.77
C TYR A 135 -5.24 7.05 20.49
N ASN A 136 -5.18 7.43 19.23
CA ASN A 136 -5.12 8.83 18.78
C ASN A 136 -6.48 9.42 18.42
N TYR A 137 -7.50 8.59 18.16
CA TYR A 137 -8.83 9.06 17.84
C TYR A 137 -9.50 9.71 19.04
N LYS A 138 -9.79 11.03 18.95
CA LYS A 138 -10.29 11.85 20.08
C LYS A 138 -11.77 12.19 19.96
N GLU A 139 -12.40 11.96 18.83
CA GLU A 139 -13.79 12.37 18.53
C GLU A 139 -14.83 11.38 19.06
N GLY A 140 -14.41 10.36 19.81
CA GLY A 140 -15.25 9.31 20.34
C GLY A 140 -14.92 8.96 21.80
N PRO A 141 -15.63 8.00 22.38
CA PRO A 141 -15.33 7.51 23.72
C PRO A 141 -13.93 6.91 23.76
N PRO A 142 -13.27 6.93 24.94
CA PRO A 142 -11.94 6.33 25.07
C PRO A 142 -11.99 4.83 24.75
N PHE A 143 -11.29 4.41 23.71
CA PHE A 143 -11.24 3.02 23.24
C PHE A 143 -10.18 2.19 24.00
N LYS A 144 -9.94 2.49 25.27
CA LYS A 144 -8.96 1.82 26.16
C LYS A 144 -8.89 0.30 25.96
N LYS A 145 -10.05 -0.36 26.02
CA LYS A 145 -10.11 -1.83 25.90
C LYS A 145 -9.64 -2.30 24.51
N LEU A 146 -10.03 -1.58 23.44
CA LEU A 146 -9.65 -1.94 22.07
C LEU A 146 -8.16 -1.69 21.80
N VAL A 147 -7.60 -0.61 22.33
CA VAL A 147 -6.16 -0.33 22.25
C VAL A 147 -5.38 -1.46 22.93
N ILE A 148 -5.69 -1.79 24.18
CA ILE A 148 -4.98 -2.82 24.93
C ILE A 148 -5.13 -4.20 24.27
N LEU A 149 -6.34 -4.54 23.81
CA LEU A 149 -6.60 -5.82 23.14
C LEU A 149 -5.76 -5.97 21.87
N ASN A 150 -5.79 -4.96 21.00
CA ASN A 150 -5.08 -5.01 19.72
C ASN A 150 -3.55 -4.99 19.93
N LEU A 151 -3.02 -4.19 20.87
CA LEU A 151 -1.58 -4.22 21.18
C LEU A 151 -1.16 -5.58 21.73
N SER A 152 -1.92 -6.15 22.67
CA SER A 152 -1.61 -7.48 23.21
C SER A 152 -1.62 -8.55 22.13
N ARG A 153 -2.57 -8.46 21.17
CA ARG A 153 -2.64 -9.38 20.04
C ARG A 153 -1.45 -9.20 19.09
N ALA A 154 -1.11 -7.96 18.75
CA ALA A 154 0.05 -7.67 17.89
C ALA A 154 1.36 -8.20 18.51
N ILE A 155 1.58 -7.99 19.80
CA ILE A 155 2.77 -8.49 20.52
C ILE A 155 2.88 -10.01 20.39
N GLN A 156 1.78 -10.73 20.65
CA GLN A 156 1.78 -12.19 20.54
C GLN A 156 2.11 -12.63 19.12
N LEU A 157 1.47 -12.03 18.12
CA LEU A 157 1.68 -12.35 16.72
C LEU A 157 3.12 -12.05 16.24
N PHE A 158 3.70 -10.92 16.65
CA PHE A 158 5.10 -10.62 16.35
C PHE A 158 6.07 -11.63 16.97
N LYS A 159 5.78 -12.11 18.20
CA LYS A 159 6.56 -13.19 18.82
C LYS A 159 6.44 -14.50 18.04
N ASP A 160 5.22 -14.88 17.66
CA ASP A 160 4.95 -16.10 16.90
C ASP A 160 5.60 -16.07 15.51
N GLN A 161 5.75 -14.87 14.93
CA GLN A 161 6.42 -14.62 13.64
C GLN A 161 7.94 -14.41 13.76
N ASN A 162 8.52 -14.63 14.95
CA ASN A 162 9.94 -14.42 15.22
C ASN A 162 10.43 -12.99 14.90
N GLN A 163 9.61 -11.99 15.25
CA GLN A 163 9.89 -10.55 15.08
C GLN A 163 10.07 -9.87 16.47
N PRO A 164 11.14 -10.16 17.22
CA PRO A 164 11.29 -9.72 18.61
C PRO A 164 11.37 -8.19 18.76
N GLN A 165 11.99 -7.51 17.80
CA GLN A 165 12.12 -6.04 17.83
C GLN A 165 10.74 -5.35 17.70
N ALA A 166 9.88 -5.84 16.79
CA ALA A 166 8.52 -5.32 16.64
C ALA A 166 7.66 -5.64 17.88
N ALA A 167 7.82 -6.84 18.45
CA ALA A 167 7.15 -7.20 19.70
C ALA A 167 7.56 -6.29 20.85
N GLU A 168 8.86 -5.99 21.01
CA GLU A 168 9.39 -5.10 22.05
C GLU A 168 8.88 -3.65 21.87
N ALA A 169 8.94 -3.11 20.66
CA ALA A 169 8.43 -1.78 20.37
C ALA A 169 6.93 -1.67 20.70
N THR A 170 6.16 -2.69 20.33
CA THR A 170 4.72 -2.74 20.61
C THR A 170 4.45 -2.90 22.11
N GLN A 171 5.30 -3.63 22.84
CA GLN A 171 5.22 -3.77 24.30
C GLN A 171 5.42 -2.43 24.99
N LYS A 172 6.41 -1.63 24.58
CA LYS A 172 6.62 -0.27 25.12
C LYS A 172 5.41 0.62 24.91
N PHE A 173 4.82 0.54 23.72
CA PHE A 173 3.57 1.29 23.44
C PHE A 173 2.39 0.81 24.28
N LEU A 174 2.27 -0.49 24.55
CA LEU A 174 1.23 -1.02 25.47
C LEU A 174 1.37 -0.45 26.88
N GLU A 175 2.60 -0.34 27.40
CA GLU A 175 2.90 0.23 28.72
C GLU A 175 2.55 1.72 28.76
N GLU A 176 2.93 2.49 27.73
CA GLU A 176 2.54 3.89 27.58
C GLU A 176 1.02 4.06 27.58
N ALA A 177 0.31 3.25 26.79
CA ALA A 177 -1.15 3.29 26.72
C ALA A 177 -1.80 2.96 28.08
N ARG A 178 -1.28 1.97 28.81
CA ARG A 178 -1.75 1.63 30.16
C ARG A 178 -1.58 2.78 31.13
N ASN A 179 -0.43 3.44 31.10
CA ASN A 179 -0.14 4.58 31.98
C ASN A 179 -1.07 5.75 31.68
N LYS A 180 -1.26 6.10 30.39
CA LYS A 180 -2.19 7.15 29.96
C LYS A 180 -3.64 6.88 30.43
N PHE A 181 -4.11 5.64 30.28
CA PHE A 181 -5.48 5.26 30.63
C PHE A 181 -5.66 4.86 32.11
N GLY A 182 -4.58 4.60 32.84
CA GLY A 182 -4.60 4.20 34.24
C GLY A 182 -4.56 5.36 35.23
N SER A 183 -4.31 6.58 34.75
CA SER A 183 -4.21 7.81 35.53
C SER A 183 -5.57 8.45 35.84
N HIS A 184 -6.69 7.74 35.60
CA HIS A 184 -8.06 8.20 35.84
C HIS A 184 -8.88 7.10 36.54
#